data_b652d113f6b444db2ce434ff9c270570
#
_entry.id   b652d113f6b444db2ce434ff9c270570
#
_cell.length_a   1.000
_cell.length_b   1.000
_cell.length_c   1.000
_cell.angle_alpha   90.00
_cell.angle_beta   90.00
_cell.angle_gamma   90.00
#
_symmetry.space_group_name_H-M   'P 1'
#
loop_
_entity.id
_entity.type
_entity.pdbx_description
1 polymer ?
#
loop_
_entity_poly.entity_id
_entity_poly.type
_entity_poly.pdbx_seq_one_letter_code
_entity_poly.pdbx_strand_id
1 'polypeptide(L)'
;MAAGEQVIRAPAQLGVLLRAGRRQQGLSQQELALKAGGTSQARFSQLELQPGRFTVERLLLILAALDLELVVRPRQNCIEPAEW
;
A
#
# COMPACT_ATOMS: atom_id res chain seq x y z
N MET A 1 6.37 -12.48 -9.39
CA MET A 1 5.61 -11.95 -9.55
C MET A 1 4.70 -11.89 -8.69
N ALA A 2 4.22 -11.18 -8.43
CA ALA A 2 3.46 -11.02 -7.52
C ALA A 2 2.42 -11.50 -7.70
N ALA A 3 2.14 -12.16 -7.07
CA ALA A 3 1.27 -12.70 -7.33
C ALA A 3 0.11 -12.61 -6.68
N GLY A 4 -0.81 -12.31 -7.04
CA GLY A 4 -2.05 -12.35 -6.46
C GLY A 4 -2.40 -11.23 -5.55
N GLU A 5 -3.53 -11.31 -4.96
CA GLU A 5 -4.05 -10.26 -4.13
C GLU A 5 -3.54 -10.34 -2.72
N GLN A 6 -3.45 -9.20 -2.08
CA GLN A 6 -3.07 -9.13 -0.69
C GLN A 6 -4.24 -8.58 0.09
N VAL A 7 -4.64 -9.24 1.15
CA VAL A 7 -5.73 -8.78 1.98
C VAL A 7 -5.16 -7.95 3.12
N ILE A 8 -5.60 -6.70 3.20
CA ILE A 8 -5.11 -5.79 4.22
C ILE A 8 -6.22 -5.51 5.21
N ARG A 9 -6.00 -5.84 6.45
CA ARG A 9 -6.99 -5.59 7.49
C ARG A 9 -6.48 -4.69 8.59
N ALA A 10 -5.24 -4.29 8.53
CA ALA A 10 -4.67 -3.39 9.52
C ALA A 10 -3.61 -2.53 8.86
N PRO A 11 -3.40 -1.32 9.36
CA PRO A 11 -2.41 -0.43 8.74
C PRO A 11 -1.01 -1.02 8.67
N ALA A 12 -0.63 -1.81 9.65
CA ALA A 12 0.71 -2.38 9.63
C ALA A 12 0.92 -3.31 8.43
N GLN A 13 -0.13 -4.01 8.01
CA GLN A 13 -0.02 -4.87 6.84
C GLN A 13 0.21 -4.07 5.59
N LEU A 14 -0.40 -2.89 5.53
CA LEU A 14 -0.22 -2.02 4.39
C LEU A 14 1.24 -1.57 4.29
N GLY A 15 1.85 -1.20 5.42
CA GLY A 15 3.24 -0.79 5.40
C GLY A 15 4.17 -1.88 4.90
N VAL A 16 3.90 -3.12 5.31
CA VAL A 16 4.71 -4.25 4.85
C VAL A 16 4.55 -4.45 3.35
N LEU A 17 3.31 -4.34 2.86
CA LEU A 17 3.05 -4.50 1.45
C LEU A 17 3.76 -3.44 0.62
N LEU A 18 3.69 -2.20 1.05
CA LEU A 18 4.30 -1.11 0.28
C LEU A 18 5.81 -1.24 0.25
N ARG A 19 6.40 -1.63 1.38
CA ARG A 19 7.84 -1.81 1.41
C ARG A 19 8.28 -2.97 0.53
N ALA A 20 7.54 -4.06 0.58
CA ALA A 20 7.87 -5.23 -0.24
C ALA A 20 7.74 -4.89 -1.72
N GLY A 21 6.70 -4.17 -2.11
CA GLY A 21 6.52 -3.78 -3.50
C GLY A 21 7.62 -2.85 -3.97
N ARG A 22 8.03 -1.92 -3.11
CA ARG A 22 9.10 -1.00 -3.44
C ARG A 22 10.41 -1.76 -3.68
N ARG A 23 10.73 -2.67 -2.77
CA ARG A 23 11.98 -3.42 -2.87
C ARG A 23 11.97 -4.36 -4.07
N GLN A 24 10.82 -4.92 -4.37
CA GLN A 24 10.72 -5.82 -5.48
C GLN A 24 10.99 -5.09 -6.79
N GLN A 25 10.65 -3.83 -6.88
CA GLN A 25 10.93 -3.04 -8.07
C GLN A 25 12.29 -2.35 -8.00
N GLY A 26 13.05 -2.59 -6.95
CA GLY A 26 14.38 -2.01 -6.86
C GLY A 26 14.39 -0.51 -6.61
N LEU A 27 13.34 0.02 -6.01
CA LEU A 27 13.25 1.46 -5.80
C LEU A 27 13.67 1.83 -4.39
N SER A 28 14.36 2.96 -4.26
CA SER A 28 14.64 3.50 -2.96
C SER A 28 13.40 4.26 -2.49
N GLN A 29 13.36 4.63 -1.22
CA GLN A 29 12.27 5.44 -0.72
C GLN A 29 12.17 6.76 -1.46
N GLN A 30 13.29 7.36 -1.76
CA GLN A 30 13.29 8.63 -2.47
C GLN A 30 12.77 8.46 -3.89
N GLU A 31 13.16 7.40 -4.55
CA GLU A 31 12.70 7.16 -5.92
C GLU A 31 11.20 6.94 -5.96
N LEU A 32 10.68 6.18 -5.03
CA LEU A 32 9.25 5.95 -5.01
C LEU A 32 8.50 7.22 -4.65
N ALA A 33 9.02 7.99 -3.71
CA ALA A 33 8.38 9.23 -3.32
C ALA A 33 8.27 10.19 -4.49
N LEU A 34 9.31 10.29 -5.30
CA LEU A 34 9.26 11.12 -6.48
C LEU A 34 8.28 10.60 -7.50
N LYS A 35 8.26 9.29 -7.69
CA LYS A 35 7.38 8.69 -8.66
C LYS A 35 5.92 8.83 -8.25
N ALA A 36 5.67 8.89 -6.95
CA ALA A 36 4.32 8.97 -6.43
C ALA A 36 3.83 10.39 -6.17
N GLY A 37 4.39 11.35 -6.81
CA GLY A 37 3.89 12.72 -6.70
C GLY A 37 4.80 13.69 -6.01
N GLY A 38 6.04 13.31 -5.76
CA GLY A 38 7.00 14.29 -5.25
C GLY A 38 7.03 14.48 -3.73
N THR A 39 6.56 13.51 -2.99
CA THR A 39 6.66 13.59 -1.52
C THR A 39 8.13 13.51 -1.14
N SER A 40 8.53 14.21 -0.09
CA SER A 40 9.92 14.14 0.34
C SER A 40 10.22 12.75 0.89
N GLN A 41 11.48 12.37 0.81
CA GLN A 41 11.88 11.06 1.30
C GLN A 41 11.64 10.91 2.79
N ALA A 42 11.90 11.98 3.55
CA ALA A 42 11.72 11.91 5.00
C ALA A 42 10.26 11.68 5.35
N ARG A 43 9.35 12.34 4.63
CA ARG A 43 7.95 12.15 4.89
C ARG A 43 7.50 10.76 4.46
N PHE A 44 8.01 10.28 3.34
CA PHE A 44 7.64 8.96 2.88
C PHE A 44 8.14 7.90 3.84
N SER A 45 9.32 8.07 4.39
CA SER A 45 9.88 7.14 5.35
C SER A 45 8.98 7.06 6.59
N GLN A 46 8.49 8.20 7.05
CA GLN A 46 7.58 8.21 8.17
C GLN A 46 6.29 7.48 7.84
N LEU A 47 5.80 7.64 6.64
CA LEU A 47 4.56 6.97 6.24
C LEU A 47 4.73 5.46 6.17
N GLU A 48 5.88 4.99 5.76
CA GLU A 48 6.12 3.55 5.77
C GLU A 48 6.12 2.99 7.18
N LEU A 49 6.61 3.77 8.13
CA LEU A 49 6.63 3.33 9.51
C LEU A 49 5.28 3.47 10.19
N GLN A 50 4.50 4.44 9.77
CA GLN A 50 3.19 4.67 10.35
C GLN A 50 2.15 4.74 9.24
N PRO A 51 1.86 3.60 8.62
CA PRO A 51 0.97 3.61 7.46
C PRO A 51 -0.45 4.06 7.77
N GLY A 52 -0.85 4.08 9.01
CA GLY A 52 -2.16 4.59 9.34
C GLY A 52 -2.33 6.06 9.08
N ARG A 53 -1.25 6.77 8.80
CA ARG A 53 -1.33 8.20 8.52
C ARG A 53 -1.43 8.53 7.05
N PHE A 54 -1.46 7.53 6.18
CA PHE A 54 -1.66 7.80 4.78
C PHE A 54 -3.06 8.33 4.55
N THR A 55 -3.19 9.34 3.72
CA THR A 55 -4.50 9.70 3.20
C THR A 55 -4.81 8.76 2.06
N VAL A 56 -6.07 8.64 1.71
CA VAL A 56 -6.45 7.79 0.59
C VAL A 56 -5.83 8.29 -0.70
N GLU A 57 -5.79 9.60 -0.88
CA GLU A 57 -5.20 10.16 -2.09
C GLU A 57 -3.74 9.76 -2.21
N ARG A 58 -2.98 9.90 -1.13
CA ARG A 58 -1.57 9.56 -1.15
C ARG A 58 -1.37 8.07 -1.37
N LEU A 59 -2.21 7.27 -0.73
CA LEU A 59 -2.12 5.83 -0.89
C LEU A 59 -2.33 5.44 -2.33
N LEU A 60 -3.33 6.01 -2.99
CA LEU A 60 -3.61 5.66 -4.37
C LEU A 60 -2.46 6.07 -5.29
N LEU A 61 -1.82 7.20 -5.01
CA LEU A 61 -0.67 7.62 -5.79
C LEU A 61 0.50 6.65 -5.64
N ILE A 62 0.74 6.19 -4.44
CA ILE A 62 1.83 5.27 -4.19
C ILE A 62 1.55 3.91 -4.82
N LEU A 63 0.31 3.44 -4.73
CA LEU A 63 -0.03 2.17 -5.35
C LEU A 63 0.13 2.26 -6.86
N ALA A 64 -0.29 3.36 -7.45
CA ALA A 64 -0.13 3.53 -8.89
C ALA A 64 1.35 3.54 -9.27
N ALA A 65 2.19 4.17 -8.45
CA ALA A 65 3.62 4.20 -8.73
C ALA A 65 4.25 2.82 -8.64
N LEU A 66 3.63 1.92 -7.87
CA LEU A 66 4.11 0.55 -7.75
C LEU A 66 3.38 -0.39 -8.69
N ASP A 67 2.54 0.15 -9.54
CA ASP A 67 1.78 -0.63 -10.50
C ASP A 67 0.83 -1.58 -9.76
N LEU A 68 0.27 -1.10 -8.69
CA LEU A 68 -0.72 -1.84 -7.90
C LEU A 68 -2.04 -1.10 -7.92
N GLU A 69 -3.09 -1.77 -7.59
CA GLU A 69 -4.39 -1.12 -7.53
C GLU A 69 -5.14 -1.56 -6.29
N LEU A 70 -6.04 -0.71 -5.84
CA LEU A 70 -6.83 -0.99 -4.66
C LEU A 70 -8.16 -1.58 -5.09
N VAL A 71 -8.54 -2.68 -4.47
CA VAL A 71 -9.78 -3.35 -4.79
C VAL A 71 -10.61 -3.49 -3.53
N VAL A 72 -11.89 -3.25 -3.65
CA VAL A 72 -12.80 -3.41 -2.52
C VAL A 72 -13.74 -4.54 -2.85
N ARG A 73 -13.87 -5.48 -1.94
CA ARG A 73 -14.75 -6.61 -2.18
C ARG A 73 -15.36 -7.02 -0.86
N PRO A 74 -16.43 -7.77 -0.86
CA PRO A 74 -17.00 -8.27 0.38
C PRO A 74 -15.98 -9.12 1.11
N ARG A 75 -15.98 -9.04 2.43
CA ARG A 75 -15.03 -9.81 3.20
C ARG A 75 -15.34 -11.28 3.03
N GLN A 76 -14.35 -12.05 2.71
CA GLN A 76 -14.54 -13.44 2.55
C GLN A 76 -14.36 -14.10 3.89
N ASN A 77 -15.47 -14.52 4.48
CA ASN A 77 -15.42 -15.12 5.75
C ASN A 77 -16.30 -16.30 5.67
N CYS A 78 -15.80 -17.46 5.65
CA CYS A 78 -16.62 -18.57 5.46
C CYS A 78 -17.48 -18.88 6.63
N ILE A 79 -17.31 -18.23 7.73
CA ILE A 79 -18.09 -18.53 8.81
C ILE A 79 -19.34 -17.84 8.84
N GLU A 80 -19.51 -16.66 8.40
CA GLU A 80 -20.66 -15.99 8.53
C GLU A 80 -21.21 -15.49 7.37
N PRO A 81 -22.40 -15.74 7.14
CA PRO A 81 -23.09 -15.28 6.02
C PRO A 81 -23.18 -13.80 6.06
N ALA A 82 -23.19 -13.26 4.97
CA ALA A 82 -23.21 -11.86 4.89
C ALA A 82 -24.47 -11.36 5.38
N GLU A 83 -24.42 -10.47 6.22
CA GLU A 83 -25.52 -9.89 6.64
C GLU A 83 -25.54 -8.58 6.15
N TRP A 84 -25.20 -8.22 5.10
CA TRP A 84 -25.17 -6.91 4.55
C TRP A 84 -26.47 -6.28 4.29
#